data_51db7231a070ef573877eb24acb03b46
#
_entry.id   51db7231a070ef573877eb24acb03b46
#
_cell.length_a   1.000
_cell.length_b   1.000
_cell.length_c   1.000
_cell.angle_alpha   90.00
_cell.angle_beta   90.00
_cell.angle_gamma   90.00
#
_symmetry.space_group_name_H-M   'P 1'
#
loop_
_entity.id
_entity.type
_entity.pdbx_description
1 polymer ?
#
loop_
_entity_poly.entity_id
_entity_poly.type
_entity_poly.pdbx_seq_one_letter_code
_entity_poly.pdbx_strand_id
1 'polypeptide(L)'
;MRVSAKLFGAATILSALAVSAIAQATNNASEAESYLFIETADRATLTDDTMTLHGVSSDVPIFADRPYRSAGQISRADLLDAWSKGQDSFESDPPNAAITGSIDGKQIVLIAEIKQPKADGDWVSYEVNILEGSRFSELNNLVMVIDDNFIQDLLCWPYC
;
A
#
# COMPACT_ATOMS: atom_id res chain seq x y z
N MET A 1 21.55 17.57 94.72
CA MET A 1 20.45 17.84 93.78
C MET A 1 20.90 17.52 92.38
N ARG A 2 20.35 16.46 91.76
CA ARG A 2 20.76 16.00 90.45
C ARG A 2 19.85 16.63 89.40
N VAL A 3 20.46 17.27 88.40
CA VAL A 3 19.76 17.81 87.23
C VAL A 3 20.11 16.92 86.06
N SER A 4 19.09 16.22 85.54
CA SER A 4 19.21 15.37 84.34
C SER A 4 18.95 16.19 83.08
N ALA A 5 19.93 16.25 82.21
CA ALA A 5 19.78 16.84 80.88
C ALA A 5 19.18 15.77 79.89
N LYS A 6 18.11 16.13 79.29
CA LYS A 6 17.50 15.31 78.20
C LYS A 6 18.12 15.75 76.87
N LEU A 7 18.77 14.80 76.16
CA LEU A 7 19.17 14.94 74.77
C LEU A 7 17.95 14.76 73.86
N PHE A 8 17.73 15.77 73.05
CA PHE A 8 16.81 15.66 71.90
C PHE A 8 17.63 15.22 70.70
N GLY A 9 17.32 13.99 70.20
CA GLY A 9 17.87 13.51 68.97
C GLY A 9 16.99 14.00 67.78
N ALA A 10 17.60 14.77 66.89
CA ALA A 10 17.00 15.17 65.64
C ALA A 10 17.18 14.05 64.59
N ALA A 11 16.09 13.40 64.20
CA ALA A 11 16.07 12.44 63.11
C ALA A 11 15.91 13.20 61.81
N THR A 12 16.93 13.25 60.99
CA THR A 12 16.93 13.75 59.61
C THR A 12 16.39 12.65 58.69
N ILE A 13 15.17 12.86 58.17
CA ILE A 13 14.59 11.99 57.16
C ILE A 13 15.13 12.44 55.80
N LEU A 14 16.00 11.62 55.20
CA LEU A 14 16.46 11.77 53.82
C LEU A 14 15.41 11.21 52.90
N SER A 15 14.61 12.09 52.28
CA SER A 15 13.65 11.70 51.22
C SER A 15 14.40 11.48 49.90
N ALA A 16 14.62 10.24 49.52
CA ALA A 16 15.14 9.89 48.20
C ALA A 16 14.01 10.04 47.18
N LEU A 17 14.07 11.08 46.37
CA LEU A 17 13.23 11.22 45.17
C LEU A 17 13.76 10.27 44.10
N ALA A 18 13.08 9.12 43.94
CA ALA A 18 13.28 8.24 42.80
C ALA A 18 12.64 8.88 41.58
N VAL A 19 13.43 9.49 40.72
CA VAL A 19 12.99 9.91 39.37
C VAL A 19 12.91 8.66 38.53
N SER A 20 11.69 8.14 38.34
CA SER A 20 11.42 7.11 37.37
C SER A 20 11.52 7.72 35.99
N ALA A 21 12.65 7.53 35.31
CA ALA A 21 12.77 7.79 33.89
C ALA A 21 11.87 6.79 33.14
N ILE A 22 10.69 7.23 32.71
CA ILE A 22 9.85 6.50 31.74
C ILE A 22 10.60 6.63 30.44
N ALA A 23 11.36 5.59 30.07
CA ALA A 23 11.85 5.43 28.71
C ALA A 23 10.61 5.23 27.82
N GLN A 24 10.20 6.29 27.12
CA GLN A 24 9.29 6.16 26.00
C GLN A 24 10.05 5.42 24.91
N ALA A 25 9.77 4.11 24.80
CA ALA A 25 10.11 3.38 23.61
C ALA A 25 9.28 4.01 22.48
N THR A 26 9.89 4.90 21.70
CA THR A 26 9.37 5.28 20.39
C THR A 26 9.43 4.02 19.55
N ASN A 27 8.29 3.36 19.39
CA ASN A 27 8.12 2.37 18.35
C ASN A 27 8.24 3.12 17.01
N ASN A 28 9.45 3.26 16.52
CA ASN A 28 9.71 3.51 15.12
C ASN A 28 9.46 2.18 14.39
N ALA A 29 8.21 1.77 14.31
CA ALA A 29 7.82 0.92 13.20
C ALA A 29 8.12 1.78 11.96
N SER A 30 9.11 1.42 11.16
CA SER A 30 9.28 2.02 9.85
C SER A 30 7.95 1.78 9.14
N GLU A 31 7.30 2.86 8.75
CA GLU A 31 6.11 2.79 7.91
C GLU A 31 6.49 1.95 6.70
N ALA A 32 5.69 0.93 6.40
CA ALA A 32 5.98 0.05 5.26
C ALA A 32 6.01 0.91 3.99
N GLU A 33 6.98 0.67 3.13
CA GLU A 33 7.08 1.38 1.87
C GLU A 33 5.91 0.93 0.99
N SER A 34 5.04 1.86 0.56
CA SER A 34 3.95 1.58 -0.36
C SER A 34 4.34 1.93 -1.80
N TYR A 35 3.75 1.23 -2.75
CA TYR A 35 4.06 1.34 -4.16
C TYR A 35 2.81 1.58 -5.00
N LEU A 36 3.01 2.31 -6.09
CA LEU A 36 2.02 2.48 -7.14
C LEU A 36 2.47 1.66 -8.34
N PHE A 37 1.58 0.82 -8.86
CA PHE A 37 1.80 0.03 -10.07
C PHE A 37 1.03 0.67 -11.22
N ILE A 38 1.65 0.81 -12.37
CA ILE A 38 1.03 1.44 -13.53
C ILE A 38 0.89 0.42 -14.65
N GLU A 39 -0.35 0.04 -14.94
CA GLU A 39 -0.66 -0.76 -16.12
C GLU A 39 -1.19 0.13 -17.25
N THR A 40 -0.81 -0.18 -18.46
CA THR A 40 -1.32 0.48 -19.68
C THR A 40 -1.87 -0.53 -20.64
N ALA A 41 -2.93 -0.14 -21.35
CA ALA A 41 -3.56 -0.96 -22.39
C ALA A 41 -4.06 -0.07 -23.53
N ASP A 42 -4.09 -0.62 -24.74
CA ASP A 42 -4.66 0.08 -25.89
C ASP A 42 -6.15 0.34 -25.69
N ARG A 43 -6.84 -0.64 -25.10
CA ARG A 43 -8.27 -0.62 -24.90
C ARG A 43 -8.69 -1.43 -23.68
N ALA A 44 -9.81 -1.03 -23.07
CA ALA A 44 -10.51 -1.85 -22.08
C ALA A 44 -11.99 -2.02 -22.45
N THR A 45 -12.55 -3.18 -22.15
CA THR A 45 -13.99 -3.44 -22.20
C THR A 45 -14.50 -3.79 -20.81
N LEU A 46 -15.73 -3.34 -20.48
CA LEU A 46 -16.37 -3.64 -19.22
C LEU A 46 -17.70 -4.33 -19.49
N THR A 47 -17.81 -5.59 -19.09
CA THR A 47 -19.03 -6.41 -19.19
C THR A 47 -19.39 -6.91 -17.81
N ASP A 48 -20.58 -6.60 -17.34
CA ASP A 48 -20.99 -6.82 -15.95
C ASP A 48 -19.95 -6.23 -14.99
N ASP A 49 -19.33 -7.05 -14.15
CA ASP A 49 -18.29 -6.61 -13.20
C ASP A 49 -16.89 -7.09 -13.63
N THR A 50 -16.71 -7.44 -14.90
CA THR A 50 -15.42 -7.84 -15.45
C THR A 50 -14.91 -6.79 -16.43
N MET A 51 -13.75 -6.23 -16.10
CA MET A 51 -12.99 -5.35 -16.99
C MET A 51 -11.87 -6.14 -17.66
N THR A 52 -11.84 -6.12 -18.97
CA THR A 52 -10.77 -6.77 -19.75
C THR A 52 -9.95 -5.71 -20.46
N LEU A 53 -8.66 -5.70 -20.18
CA LEU A 53 -7.64 -4.88 -20.82
C LEU A 53 -7.09 -5.61 -22.03
N HIS A 54 -6.93 -4.94 -23.17
CA HIS A 54 -6.38 -5.49 -24.40
C HIS A 54 -5.17 -4.67 -24.86
N GLY A 55 -4.18 -5.36 -25.41
CA GLY A 55 -2.91 -4.71 -25.81
C GLY A 55 -2.14 -4.20 -24.60
N VAL A 56 -2.10 -4.99 -23.52
CA VAL A 56 -1.42 -4.62 -22.29
C VAL A 56 0.11 -4.70 -22.44
N SER A 57 0.83 -3.76 -21.82
CA SER A 57 2.28 -3.83 -21.73
C SER A 57 2.74 -5.08 -20.98
N SER A 58 3.86 -5.68 -21.38
CA SER A 58 4.53 -6.75 -20.62
C SER A 58 5.16 -6.25 -19.32
N ASP A 59 5.43 -4.96 -19.26
CA ASP A 59 6.18 -4.32 -18.19
C ASP A 59 5.29 -3.34 -17.44
N VAL A 60 5.40 -3.37 -16.12
CA VAL A 60 4.63 -2.55 -15.18
C VAL A 60 5.60 -1.63 -14.44
N PRO A 61 5.60 -0.32 -14.75
CA PRO A 61 6.32 0.67 -13.95
C PRO A 61 5.80 0.69 -12.52
N ILE A 62 6.71 0.86 -11.57
CA ILE A 62 6.41 0.99 -10.16
C ILE A 62 7.06 2.23 -9.58
N PHE A 63 6.39 2.87 -8.63
CA PHE A 63 6.89 4.04 -7.90
C PHE A 63 6.60 3.87 -6.42
N ALA A 64 7.62 4.12 -5.59
CA ALA A 64 7.41 4.22 -4.15
C ALA A 64 6.71 5.53 -3.79
N ASP A 65 5.76 5.47 -2.87
CA ASP A 65 5.16 6.67 -2.30
C ASP A 65 6.13 7.38 -1.34
N ARG A 66 5.79 8.58 -0.95
CA ARG A 66 6.60 9.38 -0.01
C ARG A 66 6.57 8.75 1.40
N PRO A 67 7.67 8.82 2.13
CA PRO A 67 8.90 9.60 1.91
C PRO A 67 9.92 8.93 0.99
N TYR A 68 9.68 7.72 0.57
CA TYR A 68 10.55 6.95 -0.33
C TYR A 68 10.53 7.56 -1.73
N ARG A 69 11.57 7.36 -2.51
CA ARG A 69 11.72 7.96 -3.84
C ARG A 69 12.40 6.98 -4.78
N SER A 70 11.93 5.75 -4.73
CA SER A 70 12.37 4.71 -5.64
C SER A 70 11.40 4.59 -6.83
N ALA A 71 11.93 4.17 -7.96
CA ALA A 71 11.15 3.81 -9.12
C ALA A 71 11.83 2.61 -9.79
N GLY A 72 11.02 1.76 -10.37
CA GLY A 72 11.47 0.55 -11.04
C GLY A 72 10.47 0.06 -12.05
N GLN A 73 10.65 -1.18 -12.44
CA GLN A 73 9.80 -1.88 -13.39
C GLN A 73 9.82 -3.36 -13.05
N ILE A 74 8.66 -3.99 -13.08
CA ILE A 74 8.52 -5.43 -12.93
C ILE A 74 7.83 -6.00 -14.17
N SER A 75 7.94 -7.30 -14.41
CA SER A 75 7.11 -7.92 -15.43
C SER A 75 5.67 -8.04 -14.94
N ARG A 76 4.71 -7.96 -15.87
CA ARG A 76 3.30 -8.23 -15.54
C ARG A 76 3.11 -9.63 -14.97
N ALA A 77 3.87 -10.61 -15.44
CA ALA A 77 3.81 -11.96 -14.90
C ALA A 77 4.21 -12.01 -13.42
N ASP A 78 5.23 -11.24 -13.00
CA ASP A 78 5.64 -11.16 -11.60
C ASP A 78 4.58 -10.45 -10.74
N LEU A 79 3.94 -9.38 -11.25
CA LEU A 79 2.83 -8.72 -10.56
C LEU A 79 1.67 -9.70 -10.32
N LEU A 80 1.26 -10.46 -11.34
CA LEU A 80 0.17 -11.42 -11.22
C LEU A 80 0.52 -12.61 -10.31
N ASP A 81 1.76 -13.07 -10.36
CA ASP A 81 2.26 -14.13 -9.47
C ASP A 81 2.31 -13.67 -7.99
N ALA A 82 2.63 -12.38 -7.75
CA ALA A 82 2.63 -11.79 -6.43
C ALA A 82 1.22 -11.50 -5.88
N TRP A 83 0.19 -11.46 -6.73
CA TRP A 83 -1.17 -11.05 -6.35
C TRP A 83 -1.74 -11.79 -5.15
N SER A 84 -1.44 -13.09 -5.05
CA SER A 84 -1.92 -13.97 -3.96
C SER A 84 -0.85 -14.29 -2.91
N LYS A 85 0.32 -13.65 -2.96
CA LYS A 85 1.41 -13.94 -2.04
C LYS A 85 1.42 -12.98 -0.85
N GLY A 86 1.74 -13.54 0.33
CA GLY A 86 1.82 -12.78 1.58
C GLY A 86 0.51 -12.72 2.37
N GLN A 87 0.60 -12.22 3.61
CA GLN A 87 -0.56 -12.12 4.50
C GLN A 87 -1.48 -10.97 4.10
N ASP A 88 -0.88 -9.87 3.61
CA ASP A 88 -1.58 -8.67 3.13
C ASP A 88 -1.55 -8.62 1.59
N SER A 89 -1.74 -9.78 0.94
CA SER A 89 -1.76 -9.89 -0.52
C SER A 89 -2.98 -9.17 -1.12
N PHE A 90 -2.90 -8.75 -2.37
CA PHE A 90 -4.03 -8.19 -3.12
C PHE A 90 -5.23 -9.13 -3.21
N GLU A 91 -5.04 -10.43 -3.01
CA GLU A 91 -6.14 -11.38 -2.90
C GLU A 91 -6.89 -11.24 -1.57
N SER A 92 -6.16 -10.97 -0.46
CA SER A 92 -6.75 -10.83 0.88
C SER A 92 -7.28 -9.42 1.15
N ASP A 93 -6.60 -8.40 0.62
CA ASP A 93 -6.99 -6.98 0.70
C ASP A 93 -6.92 -6.34 -0.70
N PRO A 94 -8.02 -6.42 -1.45
CA PRO A 94 -8.04 -5.99 -2.84
C PRO A 94 -7.72 -4.50 -3.00
N PRO A 95 -6.80 -4.14 -3.91
CA PRO A 95 -6.37 -2.77 -4.07
C PRO A 95 -7.40 -1.92 -4.79
N ASN A 96 -7.35 -0.63 -4.53
CA ASN A 96 -8.02 0.37 -5.33
C ASN A 96 -7.18 0.71 -6.57
N ALA A 97 -7.85 0.97 -7.67
CA ALA A 97 -7.21 1.43 -8.89
C ALA A 97 -7.89 2.70 -9.42
N ALA A 98 -7.07 3.69 -9.77
CA ALA A 98 -7.50 4.85 -10.54
C ALA A 98 -7.34 4.52 -12.03
N ILE A 99 -8.44 4.50 -12.76
CA ILE A 99 -8.50 4.10 -14.16
C ILE A 99 -8.84 5.31 -15.00
N THR A 100 -8.02 5.61 -15.99
CA THR A 100 -8.21 6.72 -16.93
C THR A 100 -8.18 6.22 -18.36
N GLY A 101 -8.82 6.93 -19.26
CA GLY A 101 -8.81 6.64 -20.68
C GLY A 101 -9.75 7.58 -21.43
N SER A 102 -10.13 7.24 -22.64
CA SER A 102 -11.00 8.08 -23.44
C SER A 102 -12.14 7.31 -24.14
N ILE A 103 -13.30 7.96 -24.20
CA ILE A 103 -14.47 7.52 -24.99
C ILE A 103 -14.84 8.67 -25.93
N ASP A 104 -14.84 8.43 -27.23
CA ASP A 104 -15.13 9.44 -28.24
C ASP A 104 -14.29 10.74 -28.06
N GLY A 105 -13.02 10.57 -27.68
CA GLY A 105 -12.09 11.67 -27.43
C GLY A 105 -12.30 12.44 -26.12
N LYS A 106 -13.26 12.03 -25.29
CA LYS A 106 -13.48 12.61 -23.95
C LYS A 106 -12.75 11.78 -22.90
N GLN A 107 -12.03 12.45 -22.02
CA GLN A 107 -11.36 11.80 -20.90
C GLN A 107 -12.38 11.27 -19.89
N ILE A 108 -12.15 10.04 -19.46
CA ILE A 108 -12.91 9.35 -18.41
C ILE A 108 -11.96 9.03 -17.27
N VAL A 109 -12.44 9.20 -16.07
CA VAL A 109 -11.75 8.78 -14.84
C VAL A 109 -12.74 8.01 -13.98
N LEU A 110 -12.32 6.88 -13.45
CA LEU A 110 -13.08 6.14 -12.47
C LEU A 110 -12.13 5.53 -11.41
N ILE A 111 -12.67 5.24 -10.25
CA ILE A 111 -11.98 4.52 -9.18
C ILE A 111 -12.73 3.20 -8.98
N ALA A 112 -11.99 2.12 -8.94
CA ALA A 112 -12.54 0.79 -8.70
C ALA A 112 -11.63 -0.03 -7.79
N GLU A 113 -12.22 -0.87 -6.97
CA GLU A 113 -11.53 -1.98 -6.35
C GLU A 113 -11.38 -3.08 -7.39
N ILE A 114 -10.19 -3.67 -7.52
CA ILE A 114 -9.89 -4.68 -8.54
C ILE A 114 -9.47 -6.00 -7.90
N LYS A 115 -9.93 -7.10 -8.48
CA LYS A 115 -9.75 -8.46 -7.95
C LYS A 115 -9.47 -9.47 -9.05
N GLN A 116 -8.96 -10.63 -8.64
CA GLN A 116 -8.89 -11.86 -9.43
C GLN A 116 -8.34 -11.65 -10.85
N PRO A 117 -7.12 -11.12 -11.01
CA PRO A 117 -6.53 -10.96 -12.31
C PRO A 117 -6.38 -12.29 -13.03
N LYS A 118 -6.71 -12.29 -14.33
CA LYS A 118 -6.49 -13.43 -15.23
C LYS A 118 -5.86 -12.90 -16.50
N ALA A 119 -4.74 -13.46 -16.91
CA ALA A 119 -4.04 -13.05 -18.11
C ALA A 119 -3.92 -14.20 -19.12
N ASP A 120 -4.00 -13.85 -20.40
CA ASP A 120 -3.69 -14.73 -21.51
C ASP A 120 -3.19 -13.88 -22.69
N GLY A 121 -1.92 -14.13 -23.09
CA GLY A 121 -1.28 -13.35 -24.14
C GLY A 121 -1.16 -11.87 -23.79
N ASP A 122 -1.79 -11.04 -24.60
CA ASP A 122 -1.76 -9.58 -24.52
C ASP A 122 -3.00 -8.97 -23.83
N TRP A 123 -3.78 -9.78 -23.13
CA TRP A 123 -4.92 -9.29 -22.37
C TRP A 123 -4.86 -9.71 -20.89
N VAL A 124 -5.47 -8.89 -20.05
CA VAL A 124 -5.68 -9.15 -18.62
C VAL A 124 -7.11 -8.78 -18.27
N SER A 125 -7.81 -9.62 -17.52
CA SER A 125 -9.11 -9.29 -16.96
C SER A 125 -9.06 -9.19 -15.45
N TYR A 126 -9.85 -8.28 -14.90
CA TYR A 126 -10.08 -8.06 -13.49
C TYR A 126 -11.57 -8.10 -13.19
N GLU A 127 -11.94 -8.69 -12.07
CA GLU A 127 -13.24 -8.41 -11.45
C GLU A 127 -13.15 -7.02 -10.81
N VAL A 128 -14.15 -6.15 -11.09
CA VAL A 128 -14.11 -4.75 -10.64
C VAL A 128 -15.38 -4.37 -9.89
N ASN A 129 -15.19 -3.67 -8.78
CA ASN A 129 -16.25 -2.99 -8.06
C ASN A 129 -16.04 -1.47 -8.20
N ILE A 130 -16.86 -0.78 -8.99
CA ILE A 130 -16.73 0.65 -9.23
C ILE A 130 -17.14 1.42 -7.98
N LEU A 131 -16.22 2.18 -7.43
CA LEU A 131 -16.40 3.00 -6.24
C LEU A 131 -16.80 4.42 -6.61
N GLU A 132 -16.22 4.98 -7.69
CA GLU A 132 -16.49 6.33 -8.16
C GLU A 132 -16.37 6.40 -9.68
N GLY A 133 -17.17 7.26 -10.32
CA GLY A 133 -17.19 7.44 -11.77
C GLY A 133 -18.35 6.70 -12.44
N SER A 134 -18.33 6.67 -13.76
CA SER A 134 -19.38 6.05 -14.56
C SER A 134 -18.90 4.79 -15.25
N ARG A 135 -19.77 3.80 -15.35
CA ARG A 135 -19.52 2.59 -16.14
C ARG A 135 -19.35 2.97 -17.61
N PHE A 136 -18.58 2.20 -18.30
CA PHE A 136 -18.35 2.30 -19.74
C PHE A 136 -18.57 0.93 -20.40
N SER A 137 -18.73 0.89 -21.70
CA SER A 137 -18.67 -0.37 -22.46
C SER A 137 -17.28 -0.60 -23.04
N GLU A 138 -16.67 0.46 -23.54
CA GLU A 138 -15.31 0.45 -24.09
C GLU A 138 -14.59 1.74 -23.74
N LEU A 139 -13.30 1.63 -23.41
CA LEU A 139 -12.41 2.73 -23.04
C LEU A 139 -11.10 2.57 -23.83
N ASN A 140 -10.63 3.63 -24.47
CA ASN A 140 -9.39 3.62 -25.25
C ASN A 140 -8.25 4.31 -24.51
N ASN A 141 -7.00 3.91 -24.81
CA ASN A 141 -5.78 4.46 -24.21
C ASN A 141 -5.84 4.42 -22.67
N LEU A 142 -6.10 3.23 -22.16
CA LEU A 142 -6.23 3.04 -20.71
C LEU A 142 -4.88 3.19 -20.00
N VAL A 143 -4.91 3.92 -18.91
CA VAL A 143 -3.88 3.92 -17.86
C VAL A 143 -4.57 3.57 -16.54
N MET A 144 -4.07 2.57 -15.86
CA MET A 144 -4.54 2.14 -14.55
C MET A 144 -3.41 2.26 -13.55
N VAL A 145 -3.64 3.00 -12.49
CA VAL A 145 -2.74 3.14 -11.35
C VAL A 145 -3.32 2.33 -10.19
N ILE A 146 -2.62 1.30 -9.80
CA ILE A 146 -2.99 0.40 -8.70
C ILE A 146 -2.25 0.89 -7.47
N ASP A 147 -3.00 1.18 -6.42
CA ASP A 147 -2.45 1.61 -5.13
C ASP A 147 -2.22 0.38 -4.25
N ASP A 148 -0.97 0.23 -3.82
CA ASP A 148 -0.58 -0.84 -2.92
C ASP A 148 -0.04 -0.26 -1.63
N ASN A 149 -0.70 -0.59 -0.56
CA ASN A 149 -0.19 -0.31 0.78
C ASN A 149 0.85 -1.35 1.23
N PHE A 150 1.11 -2.44 0.46
CA PHE A 150 1.89 -3.55 1.00
C PHE A 150 2.46 -4.58 -0.01
N ILE A 151 3.47 -4.24 -0.80
CA ILE A 151 4.31 -5.26 -1.46
C ILE A 151 5.80 -5.06 -1.10
N GLN A 152 6.14 -5.28 0.15
CA GLN A 152 7.54 -5.25 0.59
C GLN A 152 8.35 -6.45 0.07
N ASP A 153 7.73 -7.61 -0.07
CA ASP A 153 8.40 -8.86 -0.46
C ASP A 153 8.74 -8.94 -1.96
N LEU A 154 7.98 -8.28 -2.83
CA LEU A 154 8.20 -8.35 -4.27
C LEU A 154 9.46 -7.59 -4.74
N LEU A 155 9.79 -6.50 -4.08
CA LEU A 155 10.92 -5.64 -4.47
C LEU A 155 12.24 -6.07 -3.86
N CYS A 156 12.19 -6.97 -2.92
CA CYS A 156 13.37 -7.55 -2.30
C CYS A 156 14.04 -8.64 -3.14
N TRP A 157 13.33 -9.22 -4.09
CA TRP A 157 13.89 -10.24 -5.00
C TRP A 157 14.66 -9.59 -6.16
N PRO A 158 15.93 -9.91 -6.43
CA PRO A 158 16.76 -10.99 -5.91
C PRO A 158 17.76 -10.59 -4.79
N TYR A 159 17.57 -9.48 -4.09
CA TYR A 159 18.58 -8.88 -3.19
C TYR A 159 18.30 -9.06 -1.68
N CYS A 160 17.21 -9.72 -1.28
CA CYS A 160 17.01 -10.25 0.05
C CYS A 160 17.22 -11.77 0.05
#